data_7be8e640a0010d9f9e4d1f29a659ec0f
#
_entry.id   7be8e640a0010d9f9e4d1f29a659ec0f
#
_cell.length_a   1.000
_cell.length_b   1.000
_cell.length_c   1.000
_cell.angle_alpha   90.00
_cell.angle_beta   90.00
_cell.angle_gamma   90.00
#
_symmetry.space_group_name_H-M   'P 1'
#
loop_
_entity.id
_entity.type
_entity.pdbx_description
1 polymer ?
#
loop_
_entity_poly.entity_id
_entity_poly.type
_entity_poly.pdbx_seq_one_letter_code
_entity_poly.pdbx_strand_id
1 'polypeptide(L)'
;MAEKLSLLEQEGEIAADYLEGLLDIADLDGDIDMDVENDRATVSIVGADLAQLVGGKGEVLDALQELTRLAVTRETGERSRLMLDISGHRAGVKAKLIEVAKEAVAKANETGEEVELKPMNAFERKVVHDAVGEAGASSVSKGEEPKRRIVVLPA
;
A
#
# COMPACT_ATOMS: atom_id res chain seq x y z
N MET A 1 6.68 -17.82 -17.15
CA MET A 1 7.52 -16.84 -16.40
C MET A 1 7.79 -15.58 -17.23
N ALA A 2 8.47 -15.69 -18.35
CA ALA A 2 8.77 -14.53 -19.22
C ALA A 2 7.52 -13.81 -19.74
N GLU A 3 6.50 -14.54 -20.13
CA GLU A 3 5.24 -13.95 -20.61
C GLU A 3 4.52 -13.18 -19.52
N LYS A 4 4.50 -13.70 -18.29
CA LYS A 4 3.88 -13.04 -17.15
C LYS A 4 4.60 -11.76 -16.78
N LEU A 5 5.94 -11.78 -16.80
CA LEU A 5 6.75 -10.59 -16.54
C LEU A 5 6.49 -9.53 -17.62
N SER A 6 6.43 -9.94 -18.90
CA SER A 6 6.14 -9.03 -20.00
C SER A 6 4.75 -8.38 -19.89
N LEU A 7 3.74 -9.13 -19.44
CA LEU A 7 2.39 -8.60 -19.21
C LEU A 7 2.38 -7.60 -18.06
N LEU A 8 3.12 -7.88 -16.99
CA LEU A 8 3.22 -6.96 -15.86
C LEU A 8 3.99 -5.68 -16.23
N GLU A 9 5.03 -5.79 -17.02
CA GLU A 9 5.74 -4.62 -17.55
C GLU A 9 4.82 -3.78 -18.43
N GLN A 10 3.99 -4.41 -19.26
CA GLN A 10 3.00 -3.72 -20.08
C GLN A 10 1.97 -3.00 -19.24
N GLU A 11 1.48 -3.62 -18.14
CA GLU A 11 0.58 -2.95 -17.20
C GLU A 11 1.22 -1.68 -16.65
N GLY A 12 2.49 -1.76 -16.26
CA GLY A 12 3.24 -0.61 -15.74
C GLY A 12 3.35 0.52 -16.76
N GLU A 13 3.61 0.20 -18.02
CA GLU A 13 3.70 1.19 -19.10
C GLU A 13 2.36 1.88 -19.35
N ILE A 14 1.28 1.13 -19.39
CA ILE A 14 -0.07 1.66 -19.59
C ILE A 14 -0.41 2.59 -18.42
N ALA A 15 -0.12 2.16 -17.20
CA ALA A 15 -0.35 2.95 -15.99
C ALA A 15 0.47 4.25 -16.01
N ALA A 16 1.75 4.17 -16.39
CA ALA A 16 2.63 5.33 -16.47
C ALA A 16 2.12 6.35 -17.48
N ASP A 17 1.67 5.89 -18.65
CA ASP A 17 1.11 6.77 -19.69
C ASP A 17 -0.16 7.46 -19.19
N TYR A 18 -1.04 6.73 -18.52
CA TYR A 18 -2.26 7.28 -17.93
C TYR A 18 -1.95 8.35 -16.90
N LEU A 19 -1.01 8.08 -16.00
CA LEU A 19 -0.62 8.98 -14.93
C LEU A 19 0.16 10.20 -15.45
N GLU A 20 0.99 10.02 -16.46
CA GLU A 20 1.68 11.13 -17.13
C GLU A 20 0.67 12.11 -17.73
N GLY A 21 -0.35 11.57 -18.41
CA GLY A 21 -1.44 12.38 -18.95
C GLY A 21 -2.20 13.14 -17.85
N LEU A 22 -2.45 12.50 -16.73
CA LEU A 22 -3.13 13.12 -15.59
C LEU A 22 -2.28 14.27 -15.00
N LEU A 23 -0.97 14.05 -14.83
CA LEU A 23 -0.06 15.07 -14.34
C LEU A 23 -0.03 16.28 -15.28
N ASP A 24 0.00 16.05 -16.59
CA ASP A 24 -0.02 17.11 -17.59
C ASP A 24 -1.31 17.94 -17.51
N ILE A 25 -2.47 17.28 -17.42
CA ILE A 25 -3.76 17.95 -17.31
C ILE A 25 -3.86 18.76 -16.02
N ALA A 26 -3.34 18.23 -14.92
CA ALA A 26 -3.35 18.89 -13.62
C ALA A 26 -2.25 19.95 -13.45
N ASP A 27 -1.38 20.09 -14.44
CA ASP A 27 -0.22 20.99 -14.41
C ASP A 27 0.71 20.70 -13.23
N LEU A 28 0.99 19.40 -13.03
CA LEU A 28 1.86 18.91 -11.98
C LEU A 28 3.10 18.25 -12.58
N ASP A 29 4.23 18.39 -11.88
CA ASP A 29 5.47 17.73 -12.27
C ASP A 29 5.76 16.56 -11.35
N GLY A 30 6.12 15.43 -11.95
CA GLY A 30 6.50 14.24 -11.20
C GLY A 30 7.28 13.27 -12.06
N ASP A 31 8.21 12.57 -11.44
CA ASP A 31 8.96 11.50 -12.08
C ASP A 31 8.28 10.17 -11.79
N ILE A 32 8.02 9.41 -12.85
CA ILE A 32 7.31 8.14 -12.75
C ILE A 32 8.29 7.00 -12.93
N ASP A 33 8.35 6.11 -11.95
CA ASP A 33 9.14 4.88 -11.98
C ASP A 33 8.21 3.67 -12.01
N MET A 34 8.62 2.65 -12.77
CA MET A 34 7.88 1.40 -12.90
C MET A 34 8.77 0.24 -12.49
N ASP A 35 8.17 -0.74 -11.81
CA ASP A 35 8.85 -1.96 -11.43
C ASP A 35 7.85 -3.11 -11.36
N VAL A 36 8.35 -4.31 -11.16
CA VAL A 36 7.55 -5.51 -10.93
C VAL A 36 8.03 -6.15 -9.64
N GLU A 37 7.16 -6.22 -8.64
CA GLU A 37 7.46 -6.80 -7.33
C GLU A 37 6.31 -7.68 -6.88
N ASN A 38 6.62 -8.81 -6.26
CA ASN A 38 5.61 -9.72 -5.69
C ASN A 38 4.48 -10.05 -6.68
N ASP A 39 4.86 -10.31 -7.92
CA ASP A 39 3.92 -10.74 -8.96
C ASP A 39 2.87 -9.67 -9.31
N ARG A 40 3.23 -8.40 -9.18
CA ARG A 40 2.38 -7.28 -9.58
C ARG A 40 3.22 -6.12 -10.12
N ALA A 41 2.61 -5.33 -10.98
CA ALA A 41 3.21 -4.09 -11.44
C ALA A 41 3.16 -3.05 -10.32
N THR A 42 4.23 -2.30 -10.15
CA THR A 42 4.30 -1.19 -9.20
C THR A 42 4.69 0.08 -9.95
N VAL A 43 4.04 1.17 -9.62
CA VAL A 43 4.32 2.49 -10.18
C VAL A 43 4.46 3.46 -9.03
N SER A 44 5.51 4.27 -9.05
CA SER A 44 5.69 5.32 -8.06
C SER A 44 5.92 6.66 -8.74
N ILE A 45 5.35 7.71 -8.15
CA ILE A 45 5.51 9.08 -8.63
C ILE A 45 6.20 9.88 -7.54
N VAL A 46 7.27 10.56 -7.90
CA VAL A 46 8.04 11.41 -6.99
C VAL A 46 8.08 12.84 -7.54
N GLY A 47 7.78 13.80 -6.69
CA GLY A 47 7.80 15.21 -7.08
C GLY A 47 7.57 16.11 -5.88
N ALA A 48 7.79 17.41 -6.07
CA ALA A 48 7.77 18.37 -4.97
C ALA A 48 6.38 18.72 -4.45
N ASP A 49 5.37 18.76 -5.32
CA ASP A 49 4.03 19.30 -5.00
C ASP A 49 2.91 18.31 -5.31
N LEU A 50 3.07 17.08 -4.87
CA LEU A 50 2.11 16.00 -5.16
C LEU A 50 1.18 15.67 -3.99
N ALA A 51 1.21 16.43 -2.90
CA ALA A 51 0.41 16.15 -1.70
C ALA A 51 -1.09 16.07 -1.99
N GLN A 52 -1.59 16.87 -2.93
CA GLN A 52 -3.00 16.85 -3.33
C GLN A 52 -3.43 15.54 -4.00
N LEU A 53 -2.48 14.79 -4.57
CA LEU A 53 -2.75 13.50 -5.18
C LEU A 53 -2.72 12.35 -4.16
N VAL A 54 -2.27 12.64 -2.96
CA VAL A 54 -2.25 11.67 -1.85
C VAL A 54 -3.47 11.85 -0.96
N GLY A 55 -3.76 13.09 -0.57
CA GLY A 55 -4.80 13.40 0.42
C GLY A 55 -4.26 13.33 1.84
N GLY A 56 -5.08 13.70 2.82
CA GLY A 56 -4.67 13.74 4.23
C GLY A 56 -4.32 12.38 4.82
N LYS A 57 -5.00 11.32 4.36
CA LYS A 57 -4.83 9.94 4.86
C LYS A 57 -4.59 8.95 3.73
N GLY A 58 -4.23 9.42 2.55
CA GLY A 58 -4.01 8.57 1.39
C GLY A 58 -5.30 8.22 0.62
N GLU A 59 -6.43 8.86 0.92
CA GLU A 59 -7.71 8.60 0.26
C GLU A 59 -7.70 8.98 -1.21
N VAL A 60 -7.02 10.07 -1.58
CA VAL A 60 -6.88 10.46 -2.99
C VAL A 60 -5.98 9.48 -3.72
N LEU A 61 -4.89 9.07 -3.09
CA LEU A 61 -3.99 8.05 -3.65
C LEU A 61 -4.73 6.74 -3.89
N ASP A 62 -5.54 6.29 -2.94
CA ASP A 62 -6.32 5.06 -3.08
C ASP A 62 -7.31 5.15 -4.26
N ALA A 63 -8.01 6.28 -4.39
CA ALA A 63 -8.91 6.52 -5.50
C ALA A 63 -8.17 6.54 -6.84
N LEU A 64 -7.02 7.19 -6.89
CA LEU A 64 -6.19 7.27 -8.10
C LEU A 64 -5.65 5.90 -8.49
N GLN A 65 -5.28 5.07 -7.52
CA GLN A 65 -4.88 3.69 -7.78
C GLN A 65 -6.00 2.89 -8.45
N GLU A 66 -7.23 3.02 -7.96
CA GLU A 66 -8.38 2.34 -8.55
C GLU A 66 -8.64 2.82 -9.99
N LEU A 67 -8.59 4.12 -10.22
CA LEU A 67 -8.74 4.68 -11.57
C LEU A 67 -7.65 4.18 -12.51
N THR A 68 -6.41 4.11 -12.02
CA THR A 68 -5.28 3.61 -12.80
C THR A 68 -5.45 2.14 -13.14
N ARG A 69 -5.89 1.32 -12.18
CA ARG A 69 -6.20 -0.10 -12.41
C ARG A 69 -7.29 -0.26 -13.47
N LEU A 70 -8.33 0.56 -13.43
CA LEU A 70 -9.40 0.52 -14.43
C LEU A 70 -8.89 0.90 -15.81
N ALA A 71 -8.01 1.88 -15.91
CA ALA A 71 -7.39 2.27 -17.18
C ALA A 71 -6.56 1.11 -17.78
N VAL A 72 -5.79 0.42 -16.94
CA VAL A 72 -5.01 -0.76 -17.35
C VAL A 72 -5.95 -1.88 -17.80
N THR A 73 -6.96 -2.19 -17.02
CA THR A 73 -7.94 -3.24 -17.34
C THR A 73 -8.66 -2.97 -18.66
N ARG A 74 -8.97 -1.71 -18.92
CA ARG A 74 -9.62 -1.30 -20.17
C ARG A 74 -8.77 -1.65 -21.40
N GLU A 75 -7.45 -1.52 -21.29
CA GLU A 75 -6.55 -1.81 -22.43
C GLU A 75 -6.15 -3.29 -22.51
N THR A 76 -5.94 -3.95 -21.38
CA THR A 76 -5.48 -5.34 -21.36
C THR A 76 -6.62 -6.36 -21.40
N GLY A 77 -7.82 -5.97 -20.99
CA GLY A 77 -8.95 -6.87 -20.83
C GLY A 77 -8.90 -7.73 -19.57
N GLU A 78 -7.88 -7.57 -18.75
CA GLU A 78 -7.69 -8.35 -17.53
C GLU A 78 -7.62 -7.47 -16.29
N ARG A 79 -8.05 -8.01 -15.15
CA ARG A 79 -8.02 -7.30 -13.88
C ARG A 79 -6.57 -7.02 -13.47
N SER A 80 -6.27 -5.77 -13.16
CA SER A 80 -4.96 -5.35 -12.72
C SER A 80 -4.88 -5.31 -11.20
N ARG A 81 -3.76 -5.78 -10.65
CA ARG A 81 -3.43 -5.70 -9.23
C ARG A 81 -2.33 -4.67 -8.98
N LEU A 82 -2.14 -3.77 -9.91
CA LEU A 82 -1.12 -2.72 -9.86
C LEU A 82 -1.17 -1.95 -8.55
N MET A 83 0.01 -1.65 -8.00
CA MET A 83 0.16 -0.78 -6.83
C MET A 83 0.73 0.56 -7.26
N LEU A 84 0.08 1.62 -6.81
CA LEU A 84 0.53 2.98 -7.04
C LEU A 84 0.97 3.60 -5.71
N ASP A 85 2.14 4.23 -5.69
CA ASP A 85 2.57 5.07 -4.59
C ASP A 85 2.94 6.45 -5.09
N ILE A 86 2.75 7.46 -4.26
CA ILE A 86 3.07 8.85 -4.58
C ILE A 86 3.83 9.44 -3.40
N SER A 87 5.00 10.02 -3.70
CA SER A 87 5.87 10.67 -2.71
C SER A 87 6.23 9.77 -1.53
N GLY A 88 6.32 8.46 -1.76
CA GLY A 88 6.66 7.50 -0.72
C GLY A 88 5.61 7.35 0.38
N HIS A 89 4.35 7.74 0.14
CA HIS A 89 3.30 7.70 1.16
C HIS A 89 3.08 6.30 1.72
N ARG A 90 2.92 5.29 0.85
CA ARG A 90 2.69 3.91 1.31
C ARG A 90 3.90 3.33 2.04
N ALA A 91 5.10 3.62 1.53
CA ALA A 91 6.34 3.20 2.19
C ALA A 91 6.47 3.84 3.58
N GLY A 92 6.12 5.12 3.70
CA GLY A 92 6.13 5.83 4.98
C GLY A 92 5.11 5.28 5.98
N VAL A 93 3.90 4.99 5.52
CA VAL A 93 2.85 4.36 6.34
C VAL A 93 3.31 2.97 6.80
N LYS A 94 3.86 2.18 5.89
CA LYS A 94 4.38 0.85 6.20
C LYS A 94 5.47 0.91 7.28
N ALA A 95 6.42 1.84 7.16
CA ALA A 95 7.49 2.00 8.15
C ALA A 95 6.94 2.34 9.53
N LYS A 96 5.96 3.25 9.60
CA LYS A 96 5.29 3.61 10.87
C LYS A 96 4.55 2.43 11.48
N LEU A 97 3.86 1.64 10.67
CA LEU A 97 3.12 0.47 11.15
C LEU A 97 4.05 -0.62 11.67
N ILE A 98 5.21 -0.80 11.05
CA ILE A 98 6.23 -1.74 11.54
C ILE A 98 6.70 -1.33 12.93
N GLU A 99 6.94 -0.04 13.16
CA GLU A 99 7.32 0.47 14.49
C GLU A 99 6.19 0.27 15.51
N VAL A 100 4.95 0.56 15.14
CA VAL A 100 3.78 0.31 16.00
C VAL A 100 3.69 -1.17 16.38
N ALA A 101 3.92 -2.07 15.42
CA ALA A 101 3.89 -3.51 15.66
C ALA A 101 4.99 -3.94 16.65
N LYS A 102 6.21 -3.44 16.47
CA LYS A 102 7.34 -3.74 17.37
C LYS A 102 7.07 -3.27 18.79
N GLU A 103 6.57 -2.06 18.95
CA GLU A 103 6.21 -1.50 20.26
C GLU A 103 5.11 -2.33 20.93
N ALA A 104 4.10 -2.74 20.18
CA ALA A 104 3.01 -3.56 20.69
C ALA A 104 3.49 -4.95 21.12
N VAL A 105 4.39 -5.57 20.37
CA VAL A 105 5.00 -6.86 20.74
C VAL A 105 5.79 -6.73 22.05
N ALA A 106 6.62 -5.71 22.15
CA ALA A 106 7.41 -5.45 23.36
C ALA A 106 6.50 -5.24 24.58
N LYS A 107 5.45 -4.46 24.43
CA LYS A 107 4.49 -4.19 25.50
C LYS A 107 3.73 -5.46 25.93
N ALA A 108 3.26 -6.25 24.97
CA ALA A 108 2.56 -7.50 25.25
C ALA A 108 3.45 -8.49 26.03
N ASN A 109 4.72 -8.60 25.62
CA ASN A 109 5.68 -9.48 26.27
C ASN A 109 6.04 -8.99 27.68
N GLU A 110 6.15 -7.67 27.87
CA GLU A 110 6.48 -7.08 29.17
C GLU A 110 5.33 -7.24 30.17
N THR A 111 4.10 -6.99 29.74
CA THR A 111 2.92 -7.02 30.62
C THR A 111 2.26 -8.38 30.73
N GLY A 112 2.51 -9.28 29.78
CA GLY A 112 1.81 -10.56 29.68
C GLY A 112 0.35 -10.44 29.25
N GLU A 113 -0.05 -9.27 28.78
CA GLU A 113 -1.44 -8.98 28.36
C GLU A 113 -1.52 -8.66 26.86
N GLU A 114 -2.70 -8.85 26.29
CA GLU A 114 -2.97 -8.48 24.92
C GLU A 114 -2.85 -6.97 24.72
N VAL A 115 -2.38 -6.56 23.54
CA VAL A 115 -2.32 -5.14 23.15
C VAL A 115 -3.24 -4.94 21.95
N GLU A 116 -4.28 -4.12 22.14
CA GLU A 116 -5.25 -3.79 21.11
C GLU A 116 -4.81 -2.52 20.40
N LEU A 117 -4.72 -2.57 19.07
CA LEU A 117 -4.33 -1.44 18.24
C LEU A 117 -5.56 -0.70 17.72
N LYS A 118 -5.34 0.48 17.14
CA LYS A 118 -6.41 1.27 16.54
C LYS A 118 -6.98 0.56 15.30
N PRO A 119 -8.24 0.84 14.92
CA PRO A 119 -8.79 0.31 13.67
C PRO A 119 -7.92 0.67 12.46
N MET A 120 -7.79 -0.28 11.55
CA MET A 120 -6.97 -0.17 10.34
C MET A 120 -7.67 -0.82 9.17
N ASN A 121 -7.32 -0.39 7.95
CA ASN A 121 -7.78 -1.06 6.74
C ASN A 121 -7.05 -2.40 6.52
N ALA A 122 -7.48 -3.16 5.53
CA ALA A 122 -6.93 -4.50 5.27
C ALA A 122 -5.42 -4.48 4.95
N PHE A 123 -4.97 -3.51 4.18
CA PHE A 123 -3.56 -3.35 3.84
C PHE A 123 -2.72 -3.10 5.10
N GLU A 124 -3.15 -2.18 5.93
CA GLU A 124 -2.47 -1.83 7.17
C GLU A 124 -2.42 -3.01 8.14
N ARG A 125 -3.52 -3.73 8.28
CA ARG A 125 -3.56 -4.93 9.13
C ARG A 125 -2.58 -5.99 8.66
N LYS A 126 -2.45 -6.19 7.35
CA LYS A 126 -1.49 -7.14 6.80
C LYS A 126 -0.06 -6.77 7.16
N VAL A 127 0.30 -5.50 7.02
CA VAL A 127 1.64 -4.99 7.39
C VAL A 127 1.93 -5.28 8.87
N VAL A 128 0.98 -5.01 9.75
CA VAL A 128 1.15 -5.26 11.18
C VAL A 128 1.25 -6.75 11.50
N HIS A 129 0.40 -7.60 10.93
CA HIS A 129 0.47 -9.05 11.11
C HIS A 129 1.83 -9.61 10.71
N ASP A 130 2.34 -9.21 9.55
CA ASP A 130 3.63 -9.66 9.05
C ASP A 130 4.77 -9.21 9.99
N ALA A 131 4.74 -7.97 10.44
CA ALA A 131 5.76 -7.44 11.35
C ALA A 131 5.72 -8.11 12.73
N VAL A 132 4.53 -8.40 13.25
CA VAL A 132 4.35 -9.15 14.51
C VAL A 132 4.91 -10.56 14.37
N GLY A 133 4.62 -11.22 13.25
CA GLY A 133 5.15 -12.55 12.94
C GLY A 133 6.67 -12.58 12.86
N GLU A 134 7.26 -11.59 12.20
CA GLU A 134 8.73 -11.46 12.11
C GLU A 134 9.39 -11.22 13.48
N ALA A 135 8.67 -10.58 14.37
CA ALA A 135 9.15 -10.36 15.75
C ALA A 135 8.96 -11.59 16.66
N GLY A 136 8.45 -12.69 16.11
CA GLY A 136 8.28 -13.94 16.84
C GLY A 136 7.02 -14.00 17.72
N ALA A 137 6.05 -13.11 17.50
CA ALA A 137 4.82 -13.04 18.25
C ALA A 137 3.61 -13.41 17.38
N SER A 138 2.42 -13.41 17.97
CA SER A 138 1.17 -13.71 17.28
C SER A 138 0.20 -12.55 17.37
N SER A 139 -0.67 -12.44 16.39
CA SER A 139 -1.72 -11.43 16.37
C SER A 139 -2.99 -11.97 15.73
N VAL A 140 -4.12 -11.40 16.09
CA VAL A 140 -5.42 -11.73 15.51
C VAL A 140 -6.15 -10.44 15.13
N SER A 141 -7.02 -10.54 14.13
CA SER A 141 -7.92 -9.44 13.77
C SER A 141 -9.24 -9.61 14.50
N LYS A 142 -9.76 -8.53 15.09
CA LYS A 142 -11.04 -8.51 15.78
C LYS A 142 -11.90 -7.35 15.28
N GLY A 143 -13.22 -7.51 15.37
CA GLY A 143 -14.18 -6.50 14.97
C GLY A 143 -14.56 -6.57 13.50
N GLU A 144 -15.47 -5.69 13.11
CA GLU A 144 -15.97 -5.59 11.74
C GLU A 144 -15.60 -4.23 11.14
N GLU A 145 -15.50 -4.20 9.81
CA GLU A 145 -15.23 -2.93 9.13
C GLU A 145 -16.31 -1.88 9.44
N PRO A 146 -16.01 -0.63 9.63
CA PRO A 146 -14.67 0.01 9.51
C PRO A 146 -13.85 0.01 10.79
N LYS A 147 -14.29 -0.71 11.83
CA LYS A 147 -13.61 -0.73 13.16
C LYS A 147 -12.77 -1.98 13.38
N ARG A 148 -12.50 -2.74 12.32
CA ARG A 148 -11.67 -3.93 12.43
C ARG A 148 -10.23 -3.56 12.78
N ARG A 149 -9.66 -4.27 13.73
CA ARG A 149 -8.36 -3.94 14.33
C ARG A 149 -7.55 -5.18 14.64
N ILE A 150 -6.26 -4.96 14.90
CA ILE A 150 -5.32 -6.01 15.31
C ILE A 150 -5.21 -6.04 16.82
N VAL A 151 -5.14 -7.24 17.37
CA VAL A 151 -4.80 -7.50 18.77
C VAL A 151 -3.52 -8.34 18.77
N VAL A 152 -2.48 -7.81 19.42
CA VAL A 152 -1.18 -8.49 19.54
C VAL A 152 -1.20 -9.31 20.82
N LEU A 153 -0.87 -10.60 20.71
CA LEU A 153 -0.89 -11.54 21.83
C LEU A 153 0.50 -11.64 22.47
N PRO A 154 0.59 -11.82 23.79
CA PRO A 154 1.89 -12.07 24.43
C PRO A 154 2.44 -13.42 23.97
N ALA A 155 3.76 -13.50 23.94
CA ALA A 155 4.47 -14.73 23.57
C ALA A 155 4.31 -15.84 24.62
#